data_5424fdd669c5f255f9317c6bb7eed66b
#
_entry.id   5424fdd669c5f255f9317c6bb7eed66b
#
_cell.length_a   1.000
_cell.length_b   1.000
_cell.length_c   1.000
_cell.angle_alpha   90.00
_cell.angle_beta   90.00
_cell.angle_gamma   90.00
#
_symmetry.space_group_name_H-M   'P 1'
#
loop_
_entity.id
_entity.type
_entity.pdbx_description
1 polymer ?
#
loop_
_entity_poly.entity_id
_entity_poly.type
_entity_poly.pdbx_seq_one_letter_code
_entity_poly.pdbx_strand_id
1 'polypeptide(L)'
;KKPIWIKWGAMVASLLLVFTMSVPALAAADFGPAYNLLYKVSPAIAQKLKPVSMSCEDNGIKFEVISAYVEGNEAKIFISVQDIDGDRIDETTDLFDNFSINTPFDCSSSCENISYDTETKTATFLISISQWNEKDIIGEKITFCVREMLSNKQEYDAILTNLDLIQISATPKTITPTQIFGGGGTNYNEMKNNFQALKTTGILCSPIAGVDITAMGYVDGKLHIQVKYEDSLETDNHGYIYFKNDKGEEIHCIANIAFSTDSEHQERYVEYVYDLSDVDLTQYKAYGYFVTSDTPVSYTHLRAHETVLDLVC
;
A
#
# COMPACT_ATOMS: atom_id res chain seq x y z
N LYS A 1 58.82 -9.87 -21.05
CA LYS A 1 57.74 -9.41 -20.12
C LYS A 1 56.68 -8.79 -20.96
N LYS A 2 55.55 -9.46 -21.17
CA LYS A 2 54.40 -8.88 -21.88
C LYS A 2 53.73 -7.85 -20.94
N PRO A 3 53.35 -6.67 -21.45
CA PRO A 3 52.80 -5.61 -20.64
C PRO A 3 51.45 -5.99 -20.06
N ILE A 4 51.28 -5.65 -18.76
CA ILE A 4 50.10 -5.88 -17.93
C ILE A 4 48.77 -5.39 -18.57
N TRP A 5 48.85 -4.44 -19.46
CA TRP A 5 47.71 -3.86 -20.19
C TRP A 5 46.93 -4.85 -21.08
N ILE A 6 47.60 -5.92 -21.57
CA ILE A 6 46.93 -6.94 -22.40
C ILE A 6 46.01 -7.84 -21.56
N LYS A 7 46.31 -8.00 -20.26
CA LYS A 7 45.48 -8.81 -19.35
C LYS A 7 44.21 -8.08 -18.94
N TRP A 8 44.25 -6.77 -18.81
CA TRP A 8 43.07 -5.95 -18.49
C TRP A 8 42.12 -5.79 -19.68
N GLY A 9 42.66 -5.65 -20.89
CA GLY A 9 41.86 -5.58 -22.11
C GLY A 9 41.09 -6.88 -22.40
N ALA A 10 41.69 -8.04 -22.10
CA ALA A 10 41.01 -9.33 -22.26
C ALA A 10 39.93 -9.58 -21.22
N MET A 11 40.12 -9.07 -20.00
CA MET A 11 39.12 -9.19 -18.90
C MET A 11 37.91 -8.28 -19.14
N VAL A 12 38.14 -7.06 -19.64
CA VAL A 12 37.06 -6.12 -20.00
C VAL A 12 36.31 -6.61 -21.25
N ALA A 13 37.02 -7.19 -22.24
CA ALA A 13 36.38 -7.75 -23.42
C ALA A 13 35.57 -9.02 -23.08
N SER A 14 36.02 -9.85 -22.16
CA SER A 14 35.24 -11.03 -21.74
C SER A 14 34.01 -10.65 -20.91
N LEU A 15 34.10 -9.61 -20.07
CA LEU A 15 32.96 -9.06 -19.34
C LEU A 15 31.94 -8.41 -20.31
N LEU A 16 32.39 -7.69 -21.31
CA LEU A 16 31.54 -7.12 -22.36
C LEU A 16 30.90 -8.21 -23.24
N LEU A 17 31.60 -9.32 -23.53
CA LEU A 17 31.07 -10.44 -24.28
C LEU A 17 30.01 -11.24 -23.53
N VAL A 18 30.16 -11.42 -22.21
CA VAL A 18 29.13 -12.02 -21.37
C VAL A 18 27.92 -11.10 -21.28
N PHE A 19 28.15 -9.79 -21.20
CA PHE A 19 27.09 -8.79 -21.15
C PHE A 19 26.30 -8.71 -22.47
N THR A 20 26.98 -8.83 -23.63
CA THR A 20 26.34 -8.79 -24.94
C THR A 20 25.65 -10.09 -25.34
N MET A 21 26.00 -11.23 -24.74
CA MET A 21 25.32 -12.50 -25.01
C MET A 21 24.09 -12.74 -24.11
N SER A 22 24.04 -12.16 -22.90
CA SER A 22 22.88 -12.29 -22.01
C SER A 22 21.75 -11.32 -22.37
N VAL A 23 22.06 -10.12 -22.84
CA VAL A 23 21.07 -9.11 -23.26
C VAL A 23 20.25 -9.53 -24.50
N PRO A 24 20.82 -10.08 -25.56
CA PRO A 24 20.03 -10.52 -26.72
C PRO A 24 19.14 -11.73 -26.46
N ALA A 25 19.53 -12.62 -25.54
CA ALA A 25 18.71 -13.78 -25.21
C ALA A 25 17.48 -13.40 -24.38
N LEU A 26 17.59 -12.36 -23.55
CA LEU A 26 16.49 -11.78 -22.80
C LEU A 26 15.65 -10.82 -23.65
N ALA A 27 16.27 -10.06 -24.56
CA ALA A 27 15.56 -9.20 -25.53
C ALA A 27 14.73 -10.01 -26.54
N ALA A 28 15.14 -11.24 -26.87
CA ALA A 28 14.37 -12.14 -27.74
C ALA A 28 13.11 -12.70 -27.06
N ALA A 29 12.93 -12.48 -25.76
CA ALA A 29 11.79 -12.93 -24.98
C ALA A 29 10.80 -11.78 -24.63
N ASP A 30 10.86 -10.64 -25.35
CA ASP A 30 10.03 -9.43 -25.10
C ASP A 30 10.18 -8.81 -23.68
N PHE A 31 11.30 -9.08 -23.03
CA PHE A 31 11.62 -8.69 -21.66
C PHE A 31 12.19 -7.27 -21.51
N GLY A 32 12.36 -6.55 -22.62
CA GLY A 32 13.15 -5.31 -22.68
C GLY A 32 12.81 -4.24 -21.65
N PRO A 33 11.56 -3.77 -21.52
CA PRO A 33 11.22 -2.69 -20.59
C PRO A 33 11.35 -3.09 -19.13
N ALA A 34 10.77 -4.22 -18.74
CA ALA A 34 10.80 -4.72 -17.37
C ALA A 34 12.22 -5.07 -16.89
N TYR A 35 13.03 -5.68 -17.74
CA TYR A 35 14.43 -5.98 -17.44
C TYR A 35 15.28 -4.73 -17.25
N ASN A 36 15.10 -3.72 -18.11
CA ASN A 36 15.82 -2.46 -18.01
C ASN A 36 15.48 -1.71 -16.72
N LEU A 37 14.23 -1.76 -16.31
CA LEU A 37 13.78 -1.20 -15.06
C LEU A 37 14.41 -1.92 -13.86
N LEU A 38 14.36 -3.24 -13.87
CA LEU A 38 14.96 -4.08 -12.86
C LEU A 38 16.45 -3.85 -12.71
N TYR A 39 17.14 -3.70 -13.85
CA TYR A 39 18.55 -3.41 -13.87
C TYR A 39 18.89 -2.07 -13.23
N LYS A 40 17.98 -1.09 -13.32
CA LYS A 40 18.10 0.20 -12.62
C LYS A 40 17.91 0.06 -11.10
N VAL A 41 17.00 -0.81 -10.67
CA VAL A 41 16.69 -1.02 -9.24
C VAL A 41 17.73 -1.92 -8.57
N SER A 42 18.07 -3.03 -9.18
CA SER A 42 19.08 -3.97 -8.66
C SER A 42 19.75 -4.79 -9.77
N PRO A 43 20.91 -4.37 -10.26
CA PRO A 43 21.64 -5.11 -11.29
C PRO A 43 21.97 -6.56 -10.91
N ALA A 44 22.23 -6.80 -9.61
CA ALA A 44 22.57 -8.13 -9.12
C ALA A 44 21.38 -9.10 -9.19
N ILE A 45 20.16 -8.63 -8.89
CA ILE A 45 18.94 -9.41 -9.00
C ILE A 45 18.57 -9.61 -10.48
N ALA A 46 18.63 -8.55 -11.28
CA ALA A 46 18.31 -8.64 -12.71
C ALA A 46 19.13 -9.71 -13.47
N GLN A 47 20.38 -9.92 -13.06
CA GLN A 47 21.24 -10.95 -13.66
C GLN A 47 20.88 -12.39 -13.28
N LYS A 48 20.13 -12.56 -12.20
CA LYS A 48 19.76 -13.88 -11.67
C LYS A 48 18.31 -14.29 -11.98
N LEU A 49 17.52 -13.36 -12.51
CA LEU A 49 16.13 -13.61 -12.83
C LEU A 49 15.96 -14.62 -13.94
N LYS A 50 15.00 -15.51 -13.75
CA LYS A 50 14.55 -16.46 -14.77
C LYS A 50 13.22 -16.01 -15.34
N PRO A 51 13.05 -15.98 -16.68
CA PRO A 51 11.76 -15.69 -17.31
C PRO A 51 10.75 -16.77 -16.96
N VAL A 52 9.54 -16.37 -16.65
CA VAL A 52 8.43 -17.28 -16.37
C VAL A 52 7.37 -17.21 -17.47
N SER A 53 7.00 -16.01 -17.91
CA SER A 53 6.07 -15.75 -19.03
C SER A 53 4.73 -16.50 -18.91
N MET A 54 4.12 -16.46 -17.73
CA MET A 54 2.79 -17.02 -17.48
C MET A 54 1.80 -15.88 -17.37
N SER A 55 0.72 -15.92 -18.13
CA SER A 55 -0.28 -14.86 -18.14
C SER A 55 -1.70 -15.39 -18.09
N CYS A 56 -2.60 -14.57 -17.55
CA CYS A 56 -4.04 -14.74 -17.64
C CYS A 56 -4.69 -13.38 -17.93
N GLU A 57 -5.93 -13.42 -18.40
CA GLU A 57 -6.70 -12.24 -18.73
C GLU A 57 -8.13 -12.41 -18.23
N ASP A 58 -8.68 -11.36 -17.63
CA ASP A 58 -10.08 -11.28 -17.25
C ASP A 58 -10.57 -9.83 -17.33
N ASN A 59 -11.76 -9.63 -17.88
CA ASN A 59 -12.39 -8.30 -18.03
C ASN A 59 -11.48 -7.22 -18.66
N GLY A 60 -10.61 -7.59 -19.59
CA GLY A 60 -9.67 -6.69 -20.27
C GLY A 60 -8.47 -6.28 -19.40
N ILE A 61 -8.26 -6.94 -18.27
CA ILE A 61 -7.01 -6.84 -17.49
C ILE A 61 -6.17 -8.08 -17.75
N LYS A 62 -4.97 -7.87 -18.26
CA LYS A 62 -3.95 -8.91 -18.41
C LYS A 62 -3.03 -8.88 -17.19
N PHE A 63 -2.91 -10.01 -16.56
CA PHE A 63 -1.94 -10.27 -15.50
C PHE A 63 -0.85 -11.21 -16.02
N GLU A 64 0.42 -10.89 -15.79
CA GLU A 64 1.54 -11.70 -16.24
C GLU A 64 2.63 -11.80 -15.19
N VAL A 65 3.10 -13.02 -14.93
CA VAL A 65 4.33 -13.26 -14.18
C VAL A 65 5.49 -13.17 -15.15
N ILE A 66 6.24 -12.10 -15.06
CA ILE A 66 7.33 -11.78 -15.99
C ILE A 66 8.55 -12.64 -15.67
N SER A 67 8.97 -12.65 -14.41
CA SER A 67 10.19 -13.31 -13.98
C SER A 67 10.20 -13.60 -12.49
N ALA A 68 11.01 -14.57 -12.10
CA ALA A 68 11.23 -14.91 -10.70
C ALA A 68 12.70 -15.17 -10.41
N TYR A 69 13.08 -14.92 -9.17
CA TYR A 69 14.36 -15.22 -8.59
C TYR A 69 14.16 -15.86 -7.22
N VAL A 70 14.85 -16.95 -6.98
CA VAL A 70 14.84 -17.63 -5.68
C VAL A 70 16.26 -17.92 -5.26
N GLU A 71 16.62 -17.56 -4.03
CA GLU A 71 17.92 -17.85 -3.42
C GLU A 71 17.75 -18.12 -1.93
N GLY A 72 18.09 -19.33 -1.48
CA GLY A 72 17.93 -19.73 -0.11
C GLY A 72 16.49 -19.62 0.36
N ASN A 73 16.24 -18.79 1.35
CA ASN A 73 14.92 -18.55 1.94
C ASN A 73 14.17 -17.35 1.37
N GLU A 74 14.66 -16.76 0.29
CA GLU A 74 14.06 -15.56 -0.33
C GLU A 74 13.60 -15.81 -1.75
N ALA A 75 12.47 -15.18 -2.13
CA ALA A 75 12.02 -15.09 -3.51
C ALA A 75 11.70 -13.64 -3.89
N LYS A 76 11.98 -13.29 -5.14
CA LYS A 76 11.60 -12.03 -5.79
C LYS A 76 10.84 -12.38 -7.07
N ILE A 77 9.61 -11.90 -7.19
CA ILE A 77 8.75 -12.20 -8.32
C ILE A 77 8.31 -10.88 -8.93
N PHE A 78 8.48 -10.76 -10.24
CA PHE A 78 8.02 -9.60 -11.01
C PHE A 78 6.77 -9.96 -11.77
N ILE A 79 5.75 -9.16 -11.55
CA ILE A 79 4.47 -9.29 -12.22
C ILE A 79 4.14 -7.99 -12.96
N SER A 80 3.39 -8.09 -14.03
CA SER A 80 2.77 -6.96 -14.68
C SER A 80 1.26 -7.09 -14.68
N VAL A 81 0.60 -5.94 -14.59
CA VAL A 81 -0.85 -5.80 -14.74
C VAL A 81 -1.09 -4.76 -15.81
N GLN A 82 -1.80 -5.12 -16.88
CA GLN A 82 -2.08 -4.28 -18.03
C GLN A 82 -3.58 -4.12 -18.24
N ASP A 83 -4.05 -2.89 -18.43
CA ASP A 83 -5.41 -2.62 -18.90
C ASP A 83 -5.44 -2.58 -20.43
N ILE A 84 -6.02 -3.63 -21.06
CA ILE A 84 -6.08 -3.79 -22.50
C ILE A 84 -7.21 -2.95 -23.11
N ASP A 85 -8.35 -2.87 -22.42
CA ASP A 85 -9.59 -2.33 -22.95
C ASP A 85 -9.98 -0.96 -22.37
N GLY A 86 -9.29 -0.51 -21.32
CA GLY A 86 -9.70 0.68 -20.58
C GLY A 86 -8.55 1.61 -20.19
N ASP A 87 -8.76 2.32 -19.07
CA ASP A 87 -7.85 3.30 -18.49
C ASP A 87 -7.95 3.25 -16.97
N ARG A 88 -8.03 2.03 -16.42
CA ARG A 88 -8.28 1.75 -15.01
C ARG A 88 -7.01 1.60 -14.19
N ILE A 89 -5.85 1.48 -14.87
CA ILE A 89 -4.53 1.31 -14.26
C ILE A 89 -3.72 2.59 -14.50
N ASP A 90 -3.08 3.07 -13.47
CA ASP A 90 -2.24 4.26 -13.50
C ASP A 90 -0.97 4.07 -12.66
N GLU A 91 -0.17 5.12 -12.54
CA GLU A 91 1.07 5.12 -11.75
C GLU A 91 0.87 4.91 -10.25
N THR A 92 -0.36 5.14 -9.76
CA THR A 92 -0.73 4.99 -8.36
C THR A 92 -1.34 3.63 -8.05
N THR A 93 -1.52 2.79 -9.07
CA THR A 93 -2.17 1.48 -8.92
C THR A 93 -1.47 0.65 -7.85
N ASP A 94 -2.28 0.13 -6.94
CA ASP A 94 -1.84 -0.65 -5.80
C ASP A 94 -2.68 -1.94 -5.70
N LEU A 95 -2.05 -3.06 -5.42
CA LEU A 95 -2.75 -4.32 -5.17
C LEU A 95 -3.28 -4.41 -3.75
N PHE A 96 -2.84 -3.49 -2.87
CA PHE A 96 -3.23 -3.40 -1.48
C PHE A 96 -3.26 -4.80 -0.83
N ASP A 97 -4.12 -5.04 0.16
CA ASP A 97 -4.29 -6.36 0.79
C ASP A 97 -5.18 -7.33 -0.01
N ASN A 98 -5.53 -6.98 -1.24
CA ASN A 98 -6.39 -7.78 -2.11
C ASN A 98 -5.64 -8.81 -2.96
N PHE A 99 -4.37 -9.03 -2.66
CA PHE A 99 -3.60 -10.15 -3.18
C PHE A 99 -3.42 -11.23 -2.11
N SER A 100 -3.17 -12.44 -2.55
CA SER A 100 -2.78 -13.54 -1.67
C SER A 100 -1.62 -14.33 -2.25
N ILE A 101 -0.70 -14.70 -1.38
CA ILE A 101 0.43 -15.57 -1.69
C ILE A 101 0.24 -16.84 -0.91
N ASN A 102 0.03 -17.95 -1.62
CA ASN A 102 -0.09 -19.28 -1.00
C ASN A 102 1.25 -20.01 -1.16
N THR A 103 1.84 -20.38 -0.03
CA THR A 103 3.10 -21.10 0.06
C THR A 103 2.93 -22.31 0.96
N PRO A 104 3.72 -23.40 0.77
CA PRO A 104 3.74 -24.53 1.68
C PRO A 104 4.58 -24.26 2.96
N PHE A 105 4.96 -23.02 3.20
CA PHE A 105 5.80 -22.59 4.33
C PHE A 105 5.34 -21.26 4.91
N ASP A 106 5.69 -20.98 6.15
CA ASP A 106 5.43 -19.69 6.80
C ASP A 106 6.40 -18.63 6.27
N CYS A 107 5.88 -17.47 5.88
CA CYS A 107 6.69 -16.39 5.31
C CYS A 107 6.11 -15.01 5.63
N SER A 108 6.93 -14.00 5.48
CA SER A 108 6.52 -12.62 5.27
C SER A 108 6.57 -12.30 3.79
N SER A 109 5.67 -11.45 3.34
CA SER A 109 5.64 -11.00 1.95
C SER A 109 5.27 -9.52 1.85
N SER A 110 5.74 -8.88 0.79
CA SER A 110 5.36 -7.53 0.39
C SER A 110 5.13 -7.48 -1.11
N CYS A 111 4.30 -6.53 -1.54
CA CYS A 111 4.06 -6.20 -2.94
C CYS A 111 4.24 -4.70 -3.12
N GLU A 112 5.04 -4.30 -4.09
CA GLU A 112 5.41 -2.91 -4.34
C GLU A 112 5.24 -2.58 -5.82
N ASN A 113 4.52 -1.51 -6.15
CA ASN A 113 4.50 -0.96 -7.51
C ASN A 113 5.85 -0.29 -7.78
N ILE A 114 6.56 -0.78 -8.77
CA ILE A 114 7.91 -0.30 -9.11
C ILE A 114 7.93 0.55 -10.38
N SER A 115 6.90 0.48 -11.22
CA SER A 115 6.78 1.32 -12.40
C SER A 115 5.42 1.23 -13.06
N TYR A 116 5.11 2.28 -13.83
CA TYR A 116 3.98 2.35 -14.73
C TYR A 116 4.43 2.82 -16.12
N ASP A 117 3.99 2.11 -17.14
CA ASP A 117 4.19 2.48 -18.55
C ASP A 117 2.88 3.04 -19.10
N THR A 118 2.88 4.34 -19.40
CA THR A 118 1.70 5.06 -19.89
C THR A 118 1.30 4.69 -21.32
N GLU A 119 2.26 4.22 -22.17
CA GLU A 119 1.96 3.84 -23.54
C GLU A 119 1.23 2.51 -23.62
N THR A 120 1.68 1.55 -22.79
CA THR A 120 1.09 0.20 -22.74
C THR A 120 0.05 0.05 -21.63
N LYS A 121 -0.15 1.07 -20.77
CA LYS A 121 -1.03 1.04 -19.59
C LYS A 121 -0.72 -0.16 -18.69
N THR A 122 0.56 -0.34 -18.38
CA THR A 122 1.06 -1.49 -17.65
C THR A 122 1.76 -1.07 -16.37
N ALA A 123 1.25 -1.50 -15.23
CA ALA A 123 1.92 -1.41 -13.95
C ALA A 123 2.77 -2.66 -13.70
N THR A 124 3.97 -2.47 -13.17
CA THR A 124 4.88 -3.56 -12.80
C THR A 124 5.09 -3.58 -11.30
N PHE A 125 4.94 -4.75 -10.70
CA PHE A 125 5.08 -4.95 -9.26
C PHE A 125 6.22 -5.90 -8.94
N LEU A 126 6.88 -5.65 -7.81
CA LEU A 126 7.83 -6.55 -7.17
C LEU A 126 7.17 -7.19 -5.95
N ILE A 127 7.07 -8.51 -5.97
CA ILE A 127 6.68 -9.31 -4.81
C ILE A 127 7.95 -9.83 -4.16
N SER A 128 8.09 -9.57 -2.88
CA SER A 128 9.19 -10.08 -2.06
C SER A 128 8.64 -11.08 -1.06
N ILE A 129 9.28 -12.24 -0.94
CA ILE A 129 8.90 -13.31 -0.02
C ILE A 129 10.14 -13.69 0.79
N SER A 130 10.00 -13.82 2.11
CA SER A 130 11.05 -14.29 3.01
C SER A 130 10.48 -15.33 3.98
N GLN A 131 11.02 -16.54 3.95
CA GLN A 131 10.63 -17.66 4.80
C GLN A 131 11.19 -17.45 6.22
N TRP A 132 10.34 -17.64 7.26
CA TRP A 132 10.65 -17.22 8.64
C TRP A 132 11.76 -18.04 9.34
N ASN A 133 11.96 -19.28 8.94
CA ASN A 133 12.90 -20.19 9.59
C ASN A 133 14.22 -20.35 8.82
N GLU A 134 14.51 -19.43 7.89
CA GLU A 134 15.73 -19.45 7.05
C GLU A 134 15.95 -20.77 6.27
N LYS A 135 14.85 -21.52 6.01
CA LYS A 135 14.91 -22.74 5.22
C LYS A 135 14.90 -22.39 3.72
N ASP A 136 15.64 -23.18 2.96
CA ASP A 136 15.67 -23.10 1.53
C ASP A 136 14.26 -23.37 0.94
N ILE A 137 13.83 -22.50 0.02
CA ILE A 137 12.54 -22.58 -0.68
C ILE A 137 12.68 -22.86 -2.16
N ILE A 138 13.88 -23.24 -2.63
CA ILE A 138 14.13 -23.63 -4.01
C ILE A 138 13.31 -24.87 -4.34
N GLY A 139 12.50 -24.78 -5.42
CA GLY A 139 11.61 -25.85 -5.87
C GLY A 139 10.25 -25.89 -5.17
N GLU A 140 9.99 -25.00 -4.23
CA GLU A 140 8.68 -24.91 -3.58
C GLU A 140 7.65 -24.18 -4.47
N LYS A 141 6.39 -24.63 -4.38
CA LYS A 141 5.30 -24.04 -5.12
C LYS A 141 4.80 -22.74 -4.48
N ILE A 142 4.81 -21.66 -5.23
CA ILE A 142 4.26 -20.36 -4.81
C ILE A 142 3.08 -20.03 -5.74
N THR A 143 1.90 -19.76 -5.16
CA THR A 143 0.72 -19.34 -5.92
C THR A 143 0.37 -17.91 -5.55
N PHE A 144 0.21 -17.06 -6.55
CA PHE A 144 -0.18 -15.67 -6.37
C PHE A 144 -1.57 -15.42 -6.99
N CYS A 145 -2.44 -14.74 -6.26
CA CYS A 145 -3.77 -14.35 -6.73
C CYS A 145 -4.01 -12.88 -6.42
N VAL A 146 -4.58 -12.14 -7.38
CA VAL A 146 -5.09 -10.78 -7.20
C VAL A 146 -6.62 -10.82 -7.26
N ARG A 147 -7.28 -10.06 -6.40
CA ARG A 147 -8.75 -9.97 -6.35
C ARG A 147 -9.24 -8.61 -6.80
N GLU A 148 -8.58 -7.57 -6.33
CA GLU A 148 -8.94 -6.18 -6.57
C GLU A 148 -7.67 -5.36 -6.75
N MET A 149 -7.82 -4.19 -7.35
CA MET A 149 -6.76 -3.20 -7.48
C MET A 149 -7.32 -1.84 -7.14
N LEU A 150 -6.53 -1.03 -6.47
CA LEU A 150 -6.80 0.37 -6.23
C LEU A 150 -6.02 1.21 -7.24
N SER A 151 -6.60 2.29 -7.71
CA SER A 151 -5.94 3.27 -8.55
C SER A 151 -6.43 4.68 -8.22
N ASN A 152 -5.95 5.67 -8.96
CA ASN A 152 -6.27 7.07 -8.73
C ASN A 152 -6.04 7.46 -7.27
N LYS A 153 -4.93 7.00 -6.71
CA LYS A 153 -4.55 7.30 -5.33
C LYS A 153 -4.21 8.79 -5.21
N GLN A 154 -4.88 9.46 -4.30
CA GLN A 154 -4.67 10.88 -4.00
C GLN A 154 -4.19 11.03 -2.57
N GLU A 155 -3.27 11.95 -2.37
CA GLU A 155 -2.68 12.26 -1.08
C GLU A 155 -2.94 13.72 -0.73
N TYR A 156 -3.41 13.94 0.50
CA TYR A 156 -3.58 15.25 1.09
C TYR A 156 -2.71 15.34 2.34
N ASP A 157 -1.79 16.30 2.37
CA ASP A 157 -0.97 16.61 3.54
C ASP A 157 -0.90 18.13 3.71
N ALA A 158 -1.85 18.67 4.47
CA ALA A 158 -1.97 20.12 4.63
C ALA A 158 -2.74 20.54 5.88
N ILE A 159 -2.76 21.87 6.11
CA ILE A 159 -3.56 22.47 7.18
C ILE A 159 -5.06 22.31 6.88
N LEU A 160 -5.80 21.88 7.89
CA LEU A 160 -7.26 21.81 7.86
C LEU A 160 -7.85 23.20 8.11
N THR A 161 -7.77 24.09 7.10
CA THR A 161 -8.12 25.51 7.23
C THR A 161 -9.58 25.75 7.56
N ASN A 162 -10.47 24.81 7.22
CA ASN A 162 -11.90 24.90 7.47
C ASN A 162 -12.32 24.24 8.79
N LEU A 163 -11.38 23.70 9.56
CA LEU A 163 -11.65 23.12 10.88
C LEU A 163 -11.47 24.20 11.95
N ASP A 164 -12.59 24.69 12.48
CA ASP A 164 -12.56 25.74 13.49
C ASP A 164 -12.33 25.16 14.89
N LEU A 165 -11.10 25.23 15.38
CA LEU A 165 -10.72 24.75 16.70
C LEU A 165 -11.33 25.59 17.87
N ILE A 166 -11.94 26.75 17.59
CA ILE A 166 -12.62 27.57 18.58
C ILE A 166 -14.01 27.01 18.91
N GLN A 167 -14.62 26.28 17.97
CA GLN A 167 -15.97 25.71 18.11
C GLN A 167 -16.01 24.30 18.70
N ILE A 168 -14.96 23.89 19.42
CA ILE A 168 -14.93 22.57 20.06
C ILE A 168 -15.97 22.53 21.18
N SER A 169 -16.91 21.57 21.06
CA SER A 169 -17.93 21.39 22.10
C SER A 169 -17.32 20.85 23.40
N ALA A 170 -17.56 21.57 24.51
CA ALA A 170 -17.16 21.10 25.82
C ALA A 170 -18.07 19.98 26.37
N THR A 171 -19.28 19.83 25.82
CA THR A 171 -20.27 18.84 26.22
C THR A 171 -20.95 18.23 24.99
N PRO A 172 -20.21 17.51 24.16
CA PRO A 172 -20.77 16.90 22.96
C PRO A 172 -21.76 15.80 23.34
N LYS A 173 -22.70 15.53 22.43
CA LYS A 173 -23.51 14.32 22.55
C LYS A 173 -22.65 13.13 22.11
N THR A 174 -22.78 12.04 22.85
CA THR A 174 -22.09 10.78 22.52
C THR A 174 -23.09 9.67 22.23
N ILE A 175 -22.63 8.62 21.60
CA ILE A 175 -23.36 7.40 21.30
C ILE A 175 -22.47 6.20 21.56
N THR A 176 -23.08 5.07 21.90
CA THR A 176 -22.36 3.78 21.95
C THR A 176 -22.27 3.23 20.53
N PRO A 177 -21.07 2.92 20.02
CA PRO A 177 -20.92 2.26 18.73
C PRO A 177 -21.66 0.93 18.67
N THR A 178 -22.17 0.56 17.49
CA THR A 178 -22.74 -0.78 17.26
C THR A 178 -21.64 -1.83 17.18
N GLN A 179 -20.48 -1.45 16.62
CA GLN A 179 -19.30 -2.30 16.54
C GLN A 179 -18.02 -1.46 16.56
N ILE A 180 -16.98 -2.00 17.20
CA ILE A 180 -15.61 -1.52 17.13
C ILE A 180 -14.82 -2.52 16.29
N PHE A 181 -14.18 -2.03 15.22
CA PHE A 181 -13.40 -2.87 14.31
C PHE A 181 -11.94 -3.01 14.74
N GLY A 182 -11.37 -1.97 15.33
CA GLY A 182 -9.97 -1.92 15.73
C GLY A 182 -9.53 -0.52 16.10
N GLY A 183 -8.24 -0.33 16.15
CA GLY A 183 -7.59 0.94 16.44
C GLY A 183 -6.18 0.76 16.93
N GLY A 184 -5.56 1.87 17.33
CA GLY A 184 -4.17 1.89 17.79
C GLY A 184 -3.90 3.03 18.76
N GLY A 185 -2.62 3.15 19.13
CA GLY A 185 -2.16 4.16 20.08
C GLY A 185 -1.95 3.62 21.50
N THR A 186 -1.26 4.42 22.32
CA THR A 186 -0.83 4.01 23.67
C THR A 186 -2.00 3.71 24.60
N ASN A 187 -3.12 4.40 24.42
CA ASN A 187 -4.30 4.31 25.28
C ASN A 187 -5.46 3.49 24.68
N TYR A 188 -5.28 2.91 23.49
CA TYR A 188 -6.35 2.19 22.81
C TYR A 188 -6.98 1.07 23.65
N ASN A 189 -6.16 0.22 24.28
CA ASN A 189 -6.68 -0.91 25.06
C ASN A 189 -7.47 -0.52 26.29
N GLU A 190 -7.16 0.63 26.87
CA GLU A 190 -7.91 1.17 28.01
C GLU A 190 -9.24 1.76 27.55
N MET A 191 -9.22 2.51 26.45
CA MET A 191 -10.36 3.28 25.97
C MET A 191 -11.43 2.43 25.31
N LYS A 192 -11.05 1.42 24.51
CA LYS A 192 -12.00 0.63 23.71
C LYS A 192 -13.14 -0.02 24.50
N ASN A 193 -12.92 -0.39 25.77
CA ASN A 193 -13.90 -1.13 26.56
C ASN A 193 -15.10 -0.28 26.99
N ASN A 194 -14.92 1.03 27.13
CA ASN A 194 -15.97 1.97 27.56
C ASN A 194 -16.12 3.13 26.56
N PHE A 195 -15.70 2.91 25.32
CA PHE A 195 -15.67 3.95 24.30
C PHE A 195 -17.08 4.47 23.99
N GLN A 196 -17.23 5.78 24.11
CA GLN A 196 -18.39 6.54 23.68
C GLN A 196 -17.97 7.44 22.53
N ALA A 197 -18.48 7.16 21.35
CA ALA A 197 -18.19 7.93 20.15
C ALA A 197 -18.95 9.26 20.17
N LEU A 198 -18.38 10.28 19.55
CA LEU A 198 -19.10 11.51 19.27
C LEU A 198 -20.33 11.21 18.38
N LYS A 199 -21.46 11.81 18.69
CA LYS A 199 -22.60 11.79 17.78
C LYS A 199 -22.33 12.74 16.63
N THR A 200 -22.36 12.24 15.40
CA THR A 200 -22.24 13.04 14.18
C THR A 200 -23.20 14.22 14.18
N THR A 201 -22.69 15.41 13.88
CA THR A 201 -23.48 16.66 13.84
C THR A 201 -23.67 17.17 12.41
N GLY A 202 -23.08 16.52 11.43
CA GLY A 202 -23.00 16.90 10.03
C GLY A 202 -21.54 16.93 9.59
N ILE A 203 -21.29 17.36 8.36
CA ILE A 203 -19.92 17.52 7.86
C ILE A 203 -19.37 18.87 8.34
N LEU A 204 -18.29 18.83 9.10
CA LEU A 204 -17.58 20.04 9.53
C LEU A 204 -16.57 20.51 8.49
N CYS A 205 -15.88 19.56 7.85
CA CYS A 205 -14.86 19.81 6.85
C CYS A 205 -14.67 18.54 6.00
N SER A 206 -14.46 18.72 4.69
CA SER A 206 -14.08 17.64 3.75
C SER A 206 -12.73 18.03 3.14
N PRO A 207 -11.61 17.56 3.69
CA PRO A 207 -10.28 17.93 3.21
C PRO A 207 -10.00 17.40 1.80
N ILE A 208 -10.45 16.20 1.50
CA ILE A 208 -10.35 15.53 0.20
C ILE A 208 -11.62 14.71 -0.03
N ALA A 209 -11.95 14.39 -1.28
CA ALA A 209 -13.08 13.52 -1.60
C ALA A 209 -12.96 12.17 -0.88
N GLY A 210 -14.07 11.68 -0.33
CA GLY A 210 -14.11 10.42 0.43
C GLY A 210 -13.66 10.53 1.89
N VAL A 211 -13.33 11.73 2.39
CA VAL A 211 -12.93 11.96 3.79
C VAL A 211 -13.68 13.14 4.38
N ASP A 212 -14.52 12.89 5.37
CA ASP A 212 -15.32 13.90 6.06
C ASP A 212 -15.00 13.94 7.55
N ILE A 213 -14.68 15.11 8.08
CA ILE A 213 -14.64 15.35 9.53
C ILE A 213 -16.06 15.66 9.98
N THR A 214 -16.63 14.81 10.85
CA THR A 214 -18.08 14.80 11.15
C THR A 214 -18.43 15.27 12.55
N ALA A 215 -17.50 15.21 13.48
CA ALA A 215 -17.70 15.71 14.84
C ALA A 215 -16.37 16.06 15.52
N MET A 216 -16.44 16.98 16.48
CA MET A 216 -15.33 17.37 17.33
C MET A 216 -15.84 17.80 18.70
N GLY A 217 -15.20 17.33 19.77
CA GLY A 217 -15.62 17.68 21.14
C GLY A 217 -14.77 17.03 22.22
N TYR A 218 -14.93 17.51 23.45
CA TYR A 218 -14.26 16.96 24.62
C TYR A 218 -15.11 15.90 25.30
N VAL A 219 -14.56 14.66 25.39
CA VAL A 219 -15.14 13.55 26.13
C VAL A 219 -14.13 13.13 27.19
N ASP A 220 -14.57 13.07 28.44
CA ASP A 220 -13.73 12.74 29.60
C ASP A 220 -12.40 13.54 29.66
N GLY A 221 -12.48 14.83 29.31
CA GLY A 221 -11.36 15.75 29.33
C GLY A 221 -10.36 15.60 28.15
N LYS A 222 -10.61 14.69 27.22
CA LYS A 222 -9.79 14.49 26.02
C LYS A 222 -10.50 15.02 24.78
N LEU A 223 -9.74 15.59 23.85
CA LEU A 223 -10.28 16.02 22.57
C LEU A 223 -10.46 14.80 21.66
N HIS A 224 -11.67 14.66 21.15
CA HIS A 224 -12.05 13.68 20.15
C HIS A 224 -12.33 14.37 18.82
N ILE A 225 -11.80 13.83 17.71
CA ILE A 225 -12.11 14.27 16.35
C ILE A 225 -12.53 13.03 15.55
N GLN A 226 -13.75 13.08 15.02
CA GLN A 226 -14.37 11.99 14.29
C GLN A 226 -14.23 12.24 12.79
N VAL A 227 -13.73 11.22 12.07
CA VAL A 227 -13.61 11.20 10.62
C VAL A 227 -14.46 10.05 10.06
N LYS A 228 -15.24 10.34 9.04
CA LYS A 228 -15.91 9.33 8.20
C LYS A 228 -15.08 9.11 6.95
N TYR A 229 -14.80 7.86 6.65
CA TYR A 229 -14.20 7.42 5.39
C TYR A 229 -15.27 6.76 4.53
N GLU A 230 -15.50 7.29 3.33
CA GLU A 230 -16.42 6.69 2.36
C GLU A 230 -15.82 5.41 1.80
N ASP A 231 -16.67 4.42 1.53
CA ASP A 231 -16.33 3.14 0.88
C ASP A 231 -15.06 2.46 1.41
N SER A 232 -14.76 2.66 2.69
CA SER A 232 -13.52 2.16 3.33
C SER A 232 -13.37 0.63 3.35
N LEU A 233 -14.35 -0.12 2.86
CA LEU A 233 -14.28 -1.56 2.61
C LEU A 233 -13.77 -1.88 1.20
N GLU A 234 -14.00 -0.98 0.26
CA GLU A 234 -13.71 -1.15 -1.16
C GLU A 234 -12.52 -0.28 -1.60
N THR A 235 -12.15 0.71 -0.78
CA THR A 235 -11.03 1.62 -1.00
C THR A 235 -10.05 1.56 0.15
N ASP A 236 -8.85 2.10 -0.03
CA ASP A 236 -7.86 2.28 1.03
C ASP A 236 -7.95 3.70 1.62
N ASN A 237 -9.17 4.23 1.80
CA ASN A 237 -9.35 5.55 2.36
C ASN A 237 -8.95 5.55 3.84
N HIS A 238 -7.85 6.23 4.15
CA HIS A 238 -7.29 6.30 5.50
C HIS A 238 -6.54 7.60 5.75
N GLY A 239 -6.09 7.81 6.97
CA GLY A 239 -5.29 8.97 7.32
C GLY A 239 -5.19 9.20 8.81
N TYR A 240 -4.73 10.39 9.18
CA TYR A 240 -4.69 10.84 10.57
C TYR A 240 -4.69 12.36 10.63
N ILE A 241 -5.02 12.89 11.81
CA ILE A 241 -4.97 14.31 12.12
C ILE A 241 -3.89 14.52 13.17
N TYR A 242 -3.17 15.64 13.08
CA TYR A 242 -2.20 16.06 14.07
C TYR A 242 -2.22 17.59 14.25
N PHE A 243 -1.71 18.05 15.36
CA PHE A 243 -1.58 19.47 15.60
C PHE A 243 -0.12 19.88 15.52
N LYS A 244 0.15 21.03 14.94
CA LYS A 244 1.50 21.55 14.78
C LYS A 244 1.54 23.05 15.06
N ASN A 245 2.52 23.50 15.84
CA ASN A 245 2.75 24.90 16.11
C ASN A 245 3.80 25.52 15.15
N ASP A 246 3.97 26.84 15.23
CA ASP A 246 4.93 27.56 14.37
C ASP A 246 6.40 27.22 14.67
N LYS A 247 6.70 26.51 15.76
CA LYS A 247 8.05 25.98 16.08
C LYS A 247 8.29 24.60 15.49
N GLY A 248 7.27 23.96 14.89
CA GLY A 248 7.33 22.61 14.35
C GLY A 248 7.10 21.51 15.38
N GLU A 249 6.66 21.85 16.60
CA GLU A 249 6.28 20.86 17.60
C GLU A 249 4.93 20.24 17.23
N GLU A 250 4.85 18.90 17.24
CA GLU A 250 3.68 18.14 16.82
C GLU A 250 3.03 17.42 17.99
N ILE A 251 1.69 17.33 17.95
CA ILE A 251 0.88 16.56 18.88
C ILE A 251 0.08 15.56 18.06
N HIS A 252 0.32 14.28 18.33
CA HIS A 252 -0.38 13.16 17.72
C HIS A 252 -1.44 12.58 18.67
N CYS A 253 -2.40 11.82 18.13
CA CYS A 253 -3.42 11.16 18.93
C CYS A 253 -2.80 10.11 19.86
N ILE A 254 -3.34 9.99 21.06
CA ILE A 254 -3.00 8.93 22.04
C ILE A 254 -3.75 7.63 21.75
N ALA A 255 -4.85 7.72 21.01
CA ALA A 255 -5.61 6.57 20.53
C ALA A 255 -6.35 6.95 19.24
N ASN A 256 -6.58 5.96 18.38
CA ASN A 256 -7.59 5.99 17.35
C ASN A 256 -8.49 4.75 17.48
N ILE A 257 -9.77 4.91 17.17
CA ILE A 257 -10.76 3.83 17.32
C ILE A 257 -11.64 3.84 16.07
N ALA A 258 -11.61 2.72 15.33
CA ALA A 258 -12.45 2.50 14.16
C ALA A 258 -13.74 1.79 14.57
N PHE A 259 -14.87 2.33 14.17
CA PHE A 259 -16.19 1.85 14.59
C PHE A 259 -17.29 2.12 13.58
N SER A 260 -18.46 1.53 13.81
CA SER A 260 -19.70 1.78 13.09
C SER A 260 -20.81 2.17 14.05
N THR A 261 -21.80 2.91 13.56
CA THR A 261 -22.99 3.33 14.32
C THR A 261 -24.28 2.75 13.77
N ASP A 262 -24.26 2.19 12.59
CA ASP A 262 -25.39 1.53 11.96
C ASP A 262 -25.36 0.00 12.16
N SER A 263 -26.53 -0.65 12.03
CA SER A 263 -26.66 -2.10 12.24
C SER A 263 -26.08 -2.94 11.09
N GLU A 264 -25.95 -2.35 9.91
CA GLU A 264 -25.43 -3.01 8.72
C GLU A 264 -23.92 -2.81 8.56
N HIS A 265 -23.33 -1.99 9.44
CA HIS A 265 -21.89 -1.66 9.48
C HIS A 265 -21.35 -1.04 8.18
N GLN A 266 -22.24 -0.35 7.45
CA GLN A 266 -21.88 0.33 6.19
C GLN A 266 -21.18 1.66 6.45
N GLU A 267 -21.59 2.39 7.49
CA GLU A 267 -20.96 3.65 7.87
C GLU A 267 -19.78 3.41 8.80
N ARG A 268 -18.59 3.75 8.31
CA ARG A 268 -17.33 3.59 9.06
C ARG A 268 -16.74 4.91 9.45
N TYR A 269 -16.40 4.98 10.72
CA TYR A 269 -15.78 6.15 11.35
C TYR A 269 -14.47 5.75 12.02
N VAL A 270 -13.56 6.71 12.09
CA VAL A 270 -12.40 6.65 12.97
C VAL A 270 -12.44 7.87 13.86
N GLU A 271 -12.29 7.67 15.17
CA GLU A 271 -12.20 8.76 16.13
C GLU A 271 -10.78 8.82 16.69
N TYR A 272 -10.15 9.98 16.51
CA TYR A 272 -8.81 10.28 16.99
C TYR A 272 -8.91 11.00 18.31
N VAL A 273 -8.20 10.53 19.33
CA VAL A 273 -8.27 11.04 20.70
C VAL A 273 -6.94 11.65 21.11
N TYR A 274 -7.00 12.85 21.66
CA TYR A 274 -5.81 13.63 22.05
C TYR A 274 -5.91 14.00 23.54
N ASP A 275 -4.79 13.86 24.25
CA ASP A 275 -4.63 14.44 25.58
C ASP A 275 -4.00 15.83 25.45
N LEU A 276 -4.78 16.85 25.70
CA LEU A 276 -4.39 18.26 25.57
C LEU A 276 -4.49 19.00 26.90
N SER A 277 -4.42 18.29 28.03
CA SER A 277 -4.62 18.87 29.37
C SER A 277 -3.65 20.02 29.69
N ASP A 278 -2.43 19.97 29.12
CA ASP A 278 -1.39 20.98 29.36
C ASP A 278 -1.05 21.79 28.09
N VAL A 279 -1.96 21.79 27.10
CA VAL A 279 -1.70 22.40 25.77
C VAL A 279 -2.59 23.61 25.54
N ASP A 280 -1.96 24.74 25.20
CA ASP A 280 -2.66 25.91 24.65
C ASP A 280 -2.89 25.74 23.14
N LEU A 281 -4.07 25.20 22.77
CA LEU A 281 -4.45 24.96 21.38
C LEU A 281 -4.42 26.22 20.49
N THR A 282 -4.46 27.42 21.06
CA THR A 282 -4.39 28.67 20.29
C THR A 282 -3.05 28.84 19.57
N GLN A 283 -2.02 28.12 20.02
CA GLN A 283 -0.67 28.11 19.42
C GLN A 283 -0.54 27.07 18.31
N TYR A 284 -1.54 26.21 18.09
CA TYR A 284 -1.48 25.09 17.16
C TYR A 284 -2.50 25.23 16.04
N LYS A 285 -2.18 24.63 14.90
CA LYS A 285 -3.06 24.45 13.76
C LYS A 285 -3.29 22.95 13.57
N ALA A 286 -4.49 22.57 13.16
CA ALA A 286 -4.78 21.20 12.79
C ALA A 286 -4.28 20.90 11.37
N TYR A 287 -3.58 19.81 11.21
CA TYR A 287 -3.13 19.25 9.94
C TYR A 287 -3.79 17.89 9.72
N GLY A 288 -4.05 17.56 8.48
CA GLY A 288 -4.53 16.24 8.08
C GLY A 288 -3.59 15.63 7.06
N TYR A 289 -3.25 14.37 7.28
CA TYR A 289 -2.69 13.51 6.25
C TYR A 289 -3.77 12.49 5.88
N PHE A 290 -4.20 12.47 4.64
CA PHE A 290 -5.21 11.55 4.14
C PHE A 290 -4.81 10.98 2.79
N VAL A 291 -5.12 9.71 2.60
CA VAL A 291 -4.97 8.99 1.34
C VAL A 291 -6.33 8.49 0.93
N THR A 292 -6.69 8.69 -0.33
CA THR A 292 -7.91 8.13 -0.92
C THR A 292 -7.56 7.44 -2.23
N SER A 293 -8.38 6.49 -2.63
CA SER A 293 -8.24 5.76 -3.89
C SER A 293 -9.60 5.37 -4.43
N ASP A 294 -9.64 5.06 -5.72
CA ASP A 294 -10.79 4.43 -6.35
C ASP A 294 -10.51 2.94 -6.50
N THR A 295 -11.55 2.13 -6.39
CA THR A 295 -11.50 0.72 -6.79
C THR A 295 -11.93 0.64 -8.25
N PRO A 296 -11.02 0.62 -9.22
CA PRO A 296 -11.38 0.70 -10.63
C PRO A 296 -12.11 -0.53 -11.11
N VAL A 297 -11.95 -1.65 -10.42
CA VAL A 297 -12.57 -2.90 -10.81
C VAL A 297 -12.72 -3.82 -9.60
N SER A 298 -13.96 -3.99 -9.14
CA SER A 298 -14.27 -5.11 -8.24
C SER A 298 -14.36 -6.38 -9.09
N TYR A 299 -13.41 -7.30 -8.87
CA TYR A 299 -13.41 -8.58 -9.56
C TYR A 299 -13.97 -9.65 -8.67
N THR A 300 -14.93 -10.35 -9.20
CA THR A 300 -15.40 -11.55 -8.57
C THR A 300 -14.42 -12.71 -8.71
N HIS A 301 -13.43 -12.74 -9.54
CA HIS A 301 -12.42 -13.82 -9.62
C HIS A 301 -11.40 -13.63 -10.74
N LEU A 302 -10.34 -12.86 -10.53
CA LEU A 302 -9.08 -13.20 -11.17
C LEU A 302 -8.46 -14.38 -10.39
N ARG A 303 -9.01 -15.55 -10.53
CA ARG A 303 -8.23 -16.76 -10.35
C ARG A 303 -7.36 -16.87 -11.60
N ALA A 304 -6.13 -16.42 -11.53
CA ALA A 304 -5.11 -17.08 -12.29
C ALA A 304 -5.28 -18.57 -11.95
N HIS A 305 -5.85 -19.34 -12.87
CA HIS A 305 -5.89 -20.76 -12.74
C HIS A 305 -4.48 -21.19 -12.40
N GLU A 306 -4.29 -21.56 -11.13
CA GLU A 306 -3.08 -22.15 -10.58
C GLU A 306 -1.83 -21.77 -11.40
N THR A 307 -1.38 -20.50 -11.27
CA THR A 307 -0.09 -20.13 -11.80
C THR A 307 0.92 -20.83 -10.90
N VAL A 308 1.13 -22.08 -11.20
CA VAL A 308 2.14 -22.90 -10.56
C VAL A 308 3.45 -22.34 -11.04
N LEU A 309 4.06 -21.48 -10.25
CA LEU A 309 5.46 -21.23 -10.36
C LEU A 309 6.17 -22.52 -9.89
N ASP A 310 6.18 -23.53 -10.76
CA ASP A 310 7.16 -24.58 -10.69
C ASP A 310 8.51 -23.93 -10.96
N LEU A 311 9.07 -23.32 -9.91
CA LEU A 311 10.44 -22.82 -9.94
C LEU A 311 11.39 -24.01 -9.94
N VAL A 312 11.24 -24.88 -10.94
CA VAL A 312 12.19 -25.96 -11.20
C VAL A 312 13.43 -25.33 -11.78
N CYS A 313 14.48 -25.33 -10.99
CA CYS A 313 15.83 -25.00 -11.44
C CYS A 313 16.41 -26.12 -12.31
#